data_7e8761ad480f4c88405f4a1ea217c452
#
_entry.id   7e8761ad480f4c88405f4a1ea217c452
#
_cell.length_a   1.000
_cell.length_b   1.000
_cell.length_c   1.000
_cell.angle_alpha   90.00
_cell.angle_beta   90.00
_cell.angle_gamma   90.00
#
_symmetry.space_group_name_H-M   'P 1'
#
loop_
_entity.id
_entity.type
_entity.pdbx_description
1 polymer ?
#
loop_
_entity_poly.entity_id
_entity_poly.type
_entity_poly.pdbx_seq_one_letter_code
_entity_poly.pdbx_strand_id
1 'polypeptide(L)'
;SLDSCRQLALRNNKELMVKREQQRKAGYQKKQAFAAYLPGIDFAGGYLYNQKNISIFDSDQLLPVKSFDLQSQSYQFNLVKNPYTGEPIKGPDGQYVPEDVALIPKEAMEFDIHNVFFGAVTLTQPVFMGGKIVAMNKIAGLASDIADQLYASEAQNVVYAVDGAYWTVVALKAKHELAKSYVNLLDTLRSDVGKMVEQGVATRSDLLSVEVKLNQANVDLTKVENGLSLSRMALAQVCGLPVNSQMQVEDEGSLEIDPHAEIANSYDMEAVYASRHDLTALGLAGKVAEQEANVARAAMLPNVALIGAYSFSNPNMFDGFKKRFDGAFSVGVMVTIPIWHWGGNYYGYKASRSNAVVSQLQLQNAREMVDLQVSQAAFKAQESIKTYDMTCANLEKAEENLRSATLGFREGVMTPTDVMTAQTAWLKANSEKIDAKVDVQLCDVYLSKVLGRLDY
;
A
#
# COMPACT_ATOMS: atom_id res chain seq x y z
N SER A 1 16.56 1.77 27.24
CA SER A 1 15.16 1.78 27.75
C SER A 1 14.19 1.36 26.66
N LEU A 2 12.97 0.98 27.05
CA LEU A 2 11.89 0.62 26.13
C LEU A 2 11.59 1.77 25.14
N ASP A 3 11.50 3.01 25.64
CA ASP A 3 11.23 4.20 24.80
C ASP A 3 12.32 4.43 23.75
N SER A 4 13.58 4.19 24.10
CA SER A 4 14.68 4.28 23.13
C SER A 4 14.54 3.23 22.02
N CYS A 5 14.08 2.01 22.34
CA CYS A 5 13.82 0.96 21.35
C CYS A 5 12.64 1.32 20.45
N ARG A 6 11.55 1.88 21.00
CA ARG A 6 10.41 2.39 20.23
C ARG A 6 10.84 3.47 19.24
N GLN A 7 11.60 4.47 19.71
CA GLN A 7 12.12 5.56 18.84
C GLN A 7 13.05 5.05 17.75
N LEU A 8 13.94 4.10 18.05
CA LEU A 8 14.81 3.48 17.05
C LEU A 8 13.99 2.74 15.98
N ALA A 9 12.98 1.98 16.39
CA ALA A 9 12.11 1.27 15.47
C ALA A 9 11.32 2.24 14.57
N LEU A 10 10.73 3.28 15.12
CA LEU A 10 10.00 4.30 14.36
C LEU A 10 10.87 5.01 13.30
N ARG A 11 12.18 5.11 13.56
CA ARG A 11 13.13 5.71 12.59
C ARG A 11 13.64 4.72 11.56
N ASN A 12 13.93 3.47 11.95
CA ASN A 12 14.75 2.55 11.18
C ASN A 12 14.01 1.28 10.71
N ASN A 13 12.81 0.99 11.24
CA ASN A 13 12.04 -0.19 10.86
C ASN A 13 11.68 -0.16 9.37
N LYS A 14 11.97 -1.25 8.65
CA LYS A 14 11.81 -1.33 7.19
C LYS A 14 10.35 -1.35 6.76
N GLU A 15 9.47 -1.99 7.52
CA GLU A 15 8.02 -2.03 7.22
C GLU A 15 7.42 -0.63 7.33
N LEU A 16 7.79 0.12 8.36
CA LEU A 16 7.36 1.51 8.52
C LEU A 16 7.93 2.43 7.43
N MET A 17 9.19 2.21 7.02
CA MET A 17 9.76 2.93 5.87
C MET A 17 9.00 2.65 4.57
N VAL A 18 8.57 1.40 4.33
CA VAL A 18 7.72 1.04 3.18
C VAL A 18 6.40 1.82 3.22
N LYS A 19 5.74 1.89 4.38
CA LYS A 19 4.50 2.67 4.53
C LYS A 19 4.73 4.17 4.29
N ARG A 20 5.86 4.72 4.73
CA ARG A 20 6.25 6.12 4.48
C ARG A 20 6.43 6.39 2.98
N GLU A 21 7.05 5.47 2.24
CA GLU A 21 7.17 5.61 0.79
C GLU A 21 5.83 5.44 0.07
N GLN A 22 4.93 4.58 0.57
CA GLN A 22 3.55 4.49 0.08
C GLN A 22 2.77 5.79 0.28
N GLN A 23 2.93 6.46 1.42
CA GLN A 23 2.38 7.78 1.72
C GLN A 23 2.90 8.83 0.72
N ARG A 24 4.22 8.87 0.47
CA ARG A 24 4.82 9.76 -0.55
C ARG A 24 4.28 9.49 -1.94
N LYS A 25 4.16 8.19 -2.31
CA LYS A 25 3.55 7.78 -3.59
C LYS A 25 2.13 8.32 -3.73
N ALA A 26 1.28 8.16 -2.71
CA ALA A 26 -0.08 8.67 -2.72
C ALA A 26 -0.11 10.21 -2.87
N GLY A 27 0.79 10.92 -2.21
CA GLY A 27 0.98 12.37 -2.38
C GLY A 27 1.34 12.78 -3.82
N TYR A 28 2.21 12.02 -4.50
CA TYR A 28 2.51 12.25 -5.92
C TYR A 28 1.32 11.93 -6.82
N GLN A 29 0.58 10.85 -6.54
CA GLN A 29 -0.64 10.51 -7.29
C GLN A 29 -1.73 11.57 -7.14
N LYS A 30 -1.86 12.21 -5.97
CA LYS A 30 -2.75 13.37 -5.77
C LYS A 30 -2.34 14.55 -6.65
N LYS A 31 -1.04 14.86 -6.75
CA LYS A 31 -0.52 15.91 -7.67
C LYS A 31 -0.75 15.54 -9.13
N GLN A 32 -0.55 14.28 -9.50
CA GLN A 32 -0.82 13.76 -10.85
C GLN A 32 -2.31 13.88 -11.20
N ALA A 33 -3.23 13.54 -10.28
CA ALA A 33 -4.66 13.70 -10.50
C ALA A 33 -5.06 15.17 -10.69
N PHE A 34 -4.42 16.09 -9.96
CA PHE A 34 -4.64 17.53 -10.15
C PHE A 34 -4.19 18.01 -11.52
N ALA A 35 -3.12 17.46 -12.08
CA ALA A 35 -2.63 17.83 -13.41
C ALA A 35 -3.68 17.57 -14.52
N ALA A 36 -4.66 16.68 -14.28
CA ALA A 36 -5.77 16.45 -15.21
C ALA A 36 -6.72 17.65 -15.37
N TYR A 37 -6.65 18.67 -14.50
CA TYR A 37 -7.37 19.94 -14.68
C TYR A 37 -6.65 20.90 -15.62
N LEU A 38 -5.35 20.72 -15.84
CA LEU A 38 -4.51 21.62 -16.62
C LEU A 38 -4.48 21.23 -18.09
N PRO A 39 -4.15 22.17 -19.00
CA PRO A 39 -3.99 21.84 -20.40
C PRO A 39 -2.81 20.89 -20.62
N GLY A 40 -3.08 19.82 -21.39
CA GLY A 40 -2.02 18.97 -21.93
C GLY A 40 -1.47 19.58 -23.21
N ILE A 41 -0.14 19.56 -23.40
CA ILE A 41 0.54 19.96 -24.62
C ILE A 41 1.35 18.75 -25.12
N ASP A 42 1.01 18.31 -26.32
CA ASP A 42 1.63 17.15 -26.94
C ASP A 42 2.22 17.56 -28.30
N PHE A 43 3.35 16.94 -28.65
CA PHE A 43 3.92 17.01 -29.99
C PHE A 43 3.87 15.63 -30.61
N ALA A 44 3.32 15.56 -31.84
CA ALA A 44 3.38 14.36 -32.68
C ALA A 44 3.91 14.74 -34.05
N GLY A 45 4.80 13.92 -34.61
CA GLY A 45 5.34 14.15 -35.94
C GLY A 45 5.79 12.86 -36.58
N GLY A 46 5.89 12.87 -37.89
CA GLY A 46 6.27 11.70 -38.64
C GLY A 46 6.79 12.03 -40.04
N TYR A 47 7.34 10.99 -40.68
CA TYR A 47 7.75 10.98 -42.05
C TYR A 47 7.02 9.84 -42.77
N LEU A 48 6.46 10.14 -43.95
CA LEU A 48 5.83 9.17 -44.82
C LEU A 48 6.50 9.20 -46.19
N TYR A 49 6.83 8.03 -46.70
CA TYR A 49 7.19 7.84 -48.11
C TYR A 49 6.01 7.24 -48.85
N ASN A 50 5.54 7.93 -49.88
CA ASN A 50 4.43 7.49 -50.70
C ASN A 50 5.00 7.02 -52.10
N GLN A 51 4.53 5.90 -52.57
CA GLN A 51 4.97 5.35 -53.89
C GLN A 51 4.43 6.17 -55.06
N LYS A 52 3.30 6.86 -54.91
CA LYS A 52 2.63 7.60 -55.98
C LYS A 52 2.36 9.04 -55.56
N ASN A 53 2.42 9.95 -56.54
CA ASN A 53 1.95 11.31 -56.42
C ASN A 53 0.43 11.39 -56.44
N ILE A 54 -0.12 12.51 -55.98
CA ILE A 54 -1.54 12.85 -56.19
C ILE A 54 -1.67 13.59 -57.49
N SER A 55 -2.44 13.05 -58.46
CA SER A 55 -2.82 13.73 -59.67
C SER A 55 -4.34 14.00 -59.68
N ILE A 56 -4.74 15.21 -59.97
CA ILE A 56 -6.18 15.57 -60.08
C ILE A 56 -6.74 15.10 -61.39
N PHE A 57 -5.92 15.06 -62.46
CA PHE A 57 -6.34 14.61 -63.79
C PHE A 57 -5.56 13.38 -64.23
N ASP A 58 -6.24 12.45 -64.88
CA ASP A 58 -5.64 11.26 -65.43
C ASP A 58 -4.92 11.53 -66.78
N SER A 59 -5.32 12.59 -67.49
CA SER A 59 -4.78 13.06 -68.75
C SER A 59 -4.88 14.56 -68.86
N ASP A 60 -4.19 15.14 -69.86
CA ASP A 60 -4.33 16.54 -70.23
C ASP A 60 -5.80 16.90 -70.42
N GLN A 61 -6.22 18.04 -69.91
CA GLN A 61 -7.58 18.55 -70.04
C GLN A 61 -7.64 19.76 -70.88
N LEU A 62 -8.61 19.80 -71.81
CA LEU A 62 -8.97 20.98 -72.59
C LEU A 62 -10.18 21.62 -71.93
N LEU A 63 -9.99 22.76 -71.32
CA LEU A 63 -11.09 23.49 -70.68
C LEU A 63 -11.52 24.68 -71.56
N PRO A 64 -12.83 24.81 -71.82
CA PRO A 64 -13.35 25.97 -72.56
C PRO A 64 -13.13 27.27 -71.76
N VAL A 65 -12.62 28.29 -72.42
CA VAL A 65 -12.29 29.56 -71.81
C VAL A 65 -13.36 30.59 -72.27
N LYS A 66 -13.83 31.39 -71.32
CA LYS A 66 -14.70 32.53 -71.64
C LYS A 66 -13.87 33.74 -72.02
N SER A 67 -14.12 34.35 -73.18
CA SER A 67 -13.54 35.61 -73.56
C SER A 67 -14.55 36.76 -73.25
N PHE A 68 -14.02 37.94 -72.98
CA PHE A 68 -14.87 39.10 -72.71
C PHE A 68 -15.41 39.67 -74.05
N ASP A 69 -16.71 39.58 -74.23
CA ASP A 69 -17.37 40.17 -75.39
C ASP A 69 -17.70 41.64 -75.13
N LEU A 70 -17.13 42.51 -75.95
CA LEU A 70 -17.30 43.97 -75.87
C LEU A 70 -18.74 44.47 -76.19
N GLN A 71 -19.52 43.70 -76.99
CA GLN A 71 -20.86 44.04 -77.33
C GLN A 71 -21.84 43.74 -76.22
N SER A 72 -21.75 42.57 -75.65
CA SER A 72 -22.63 42.17 -74.55
C SER A 72 -22.10 42.56 -73.15
N GLN A 73 -20.90 43.12 -73.05
CA GLN A 73 -20.20 43.46 -71.81
C GLN A 73 -20.17 42.30 -70.81
N SER A 74 -20.04 41.06 -71.29
CA SER A 74 -20.07 39.87 -70.50
C SER A 74 -19.05 38.83 -70.95
N TYR A 75 -18.66 37.94 -70.02
CA TYR A 75 -17.76 36.78 -70.34
C TYR A 75 -18.62 35.67 -70.99
N GLN A 76 -18.37 35.39 -72.28
CA GLN A 76 -19.06 34.34 -73.05
C GLN A 76 -18.06 33.36 -73.64
N PHE A 77 -18.52 32.12 -73.93
CA PHE A 77 -17.74 31.18 -74.69
C PHE A 77 -17.75 31.54 -76.16
N ASN A 78 -16.63 31.75 -76.80
CA ASN A 78 -16.56 31.78 -78.26
C ASN A 78 -16.81 30.35 -78.76
N LEU A 79 -17.77 30.25 -79.68
CA LEU A 79 -18.18 28.96 -80.24
C LEU A 79 -17.71 28.87 -81.67
N VAL A 80 -17.20 27.69 -82.05
CA VAL A 80 -16.87 27.41 -83.44
C VAL A 80 -18.13 27.43 -84.23
N LYS A 81 -18.17 28.33 -85.28
CA LYS A 81 -19.31 28.50 -86.17
C LYS A 81 -19.10 27.81 -87.52
N ASN A 82 -20.12 27.25 -88.07
CA ASN A 82 -20.10 26.68 -89.43
C ASN A 82 -19.84 27.83 -90.41
N PRO A 83 -18.82 27.77 -91.29
CA PRO A 83 -18.47 28.86 -92.20
C PRO A 83 -19.53 29.14 -93.28
N TYR A 84 -20.46 28.23 -93.51
CA TYR A 84 -21.50 28.37 -94.52
C TYR A 84 -22.83 28.83 -93.94
N THR A 85 -23.17 28.45 -92.69
CA THR A 85 -24.46 28.76 -92.07
C THR A 85 -24.37 29.83 -90.96
N GLY A 86 -23.19 30.11 -90.44
CA GLY A 86 -22.96 31.02 -89.32
C GLY A 86 -23.44 30.50 -87.97
N GLU A 87 -24.01 29.29 -87.87
CA GLU A 87 -24.54 28.69 -86.67
C GLU A 87 -23.46 27.98 -85.87
N PRO A 88 -23.54 27.97 -84.50
CA PRO A 88 -22.60 27.25 -83.67
C PRO A 88 -22.62 25.73 -83.95
N ILE A 89 -21.43 25.12 -84.09
CA ILE A 89 -21.26 23.65 -84.29
C ILE A 89 -21.39 22.91 -82.98
N LYS A 90 -22.15 21.81 -83.04
CA LYS A 90 -22.17 20.80 -81.92
C LYS A 90 -21.24 19.63 -82.16
N GLY A 91 -20.58 19.25 -81.11
CA GLY A 91 -19.75 18.02 -81.08
C GLY A 91 -20.56 16.72 -81.07
N PRO A 92 -19.91 15.54 -81.12
CA PRO A 92 -20.61 14.26 -81.09
C PRO A 92 -21.39 14.02 -79.78
N ASP A 93 -21.09 14.76 -78.70
CA ASP A 93 -21.74 14.76 -77.38
C ASP A 93 -22.98 15.67 -77.32
N GLY A 94 -23.30 16.34 -78.44
CA GLY A 94 -24.39 17.24 -78.53
C GLY A 94 -24.16 18.64 -77.92
N GLN A 95 -23.00 18.90 -77.40
CA GLN A 95 -22.62 20.18 -76.85
C GLN A 95 -22.00 21.12 -77.89
N TYR A 96 -22.06 22.42 -77.66
CA TYR A 96 -21.42 23.38 -78.56
C TYR A 96 -19.87 23.31 -78.38
N VAL A 97 -19.15 23.35 -79.50
CA VAL A 97 -17.69 23.30 -79.53
C VAL A 97 -17.12 24.67 -79.20
N PRO A 98 -16.37 24.85 -78.09
CA PRO A 98 -15.74 26.14 -77.81
C PRO A 98 -14.55 26.38 -78.76
N GLU A 99 -14.41 27.62 -79.25
CA GLU A 99 -13.27 28.03 -80.06
C GLU A 99 -11.98 28.24 -79.27
N ASP A 100 -12.18 28.88 -78.08
CA ASP A 100 -11.06 29.14 -77.18
C ASP A 100 -11.01 28.05 -76.12
N VAL A 101 -9.91 27.30 -76.08
CA VAL A 101 -9.63 26.25 -75.06
C VAL A 101 -8.28 26.48 -74.43
N ALA A 102 -8.19 26.31 -73.13
CA ALA A 102 -6.95 26.28 -72.40
C ALA A 102 -6.53 24.82 -72.17
N LEU A 103 -5.36 24.48 -72.57
CA LEU A 103 -4.76 23.19 -72.23
C LEU A 103 -4.21 23.24 -70.77
N ILE A 104 -4.74 22.39 -69.93
CA ILE A 104 -4.17 22.14 -68.61
C ILE A 104 -3.43 20.80 -68.66
N PRO A 105 -2.11 20.82 -68.71
CA PRO A 105 -1.32 19.58 -68.70
C PRO A 105 -1.55 18.81 -67.38
N LYS A 106 -1.57 17.49 -67.44
CA LYS A 106 -1.70 16.62 -66.30
C LYS A 106 -0.65 16.96 -65.20
N GLU A 107 0.58 17.24 -65.62
CA GLU A 107 1.70 17.54 -64.71
C GLU A 107 1.47 18.86 -63.91
N ALA A 108 0.71 19.79 -64.46
CA ALA A 108 0.40 21.06 -63.79
C ALA A 108 -0.49 20.86 -62.55
N MET A 109 -1.20 19.73 -62.45
CA MET A 109 -2.09 19.35 -61.37
C MET A 109 -1.63 18.09 -60.66
N GLU A 110 -0.36 17.76 -60.76
CA GLU A 110 0.28 16.70 -60.03
C GLU A 110 1.06 17.24 -58.82
N PHE A 111 0.75 16.73 -57.65
CA PHE A 111 1.39 17.11 -56.41
C PHE A 111 2.38 16.03 -55.98
N ASP A 112 3.63 16.41 -55.82
CA ASP A 112 4.69 15.51 -55.39
C ASP A 112 4.60 15.33 -53.84
N ILE A 113 4.10 14.17 -53.43
CA ILE A 113 3.97 13.73 -52.08
C ILE A 113 4.81 12.52 -51.74
N HIS A 114 5.86 12.21 -52.57
CA HIS A 114 6.71 11.07 -52.25
C HIS A 114 7.30 11.12 -50.85
N ASN A 115 7.75 12.30 -50.41
CA ASN A 115 8.35 12.50 -49.12
C ASN A 115 7.52 13.53 -48.34
N VAL A 116 6.77 13.07 -47.34
CA VAL A 116 5.94 13.95 -46.50
C VAL A 116 6.49 13.95 -45.09
N PHE A 117 6.95 15.09 -44.64
CA PHE A 117 7.22 15.37 -43.23
C PHE A 117 6.05 16.12 -42.64
N PHE A 118 5.56 15.68 -41.51
CA PHE A 118 4.46 16.36 -40.84
C PHE A 118 4.68 16.39 -39.33
N GLY A 119 4.12 17.38 -38.67
CA GLY A 119 4.11 17.49 -37.21
C GLY A 119 2.99 18.37 -36.75
N ALA A 120 2.58 18.15 -35.49
CA ALA A 120 1.58 18.98 -34.83
C ALA A 120 1.93 19.15 -33.36
N VAL A 121 1.81 20.37 -32.86
CA VAL A 121 1.74 20.67 -31.45
C VAL A 121 0.25 20.83 -31.11
N THR A 122 -0.25 19.98 -30.21
CA THR A 122 -1.66 20.01 -29.81
C THR A 122 -1.77 20.42 -28.35
N LEU A 123 -2.67 21.32 -28.05
CA LEU A 123 -3.08 21.75 -26.72
C LEU A 123 -4.50 21.25 -26.48
N THR A 124 -4.70 20.48 -25.42
CA THR A 124 -6.03 19.97 -25.03
C THR A 124 -6.35 20.40 -23.61
N GLN A 125 -7.38 21.23 -23.44
CA GLN A 125 -7.87 21.67 -22.13
C GLN A 125 -9.25 21.06 -21.86
N PRO A 126 -9.39 20.11 -20.93
CA PRO A 126 -10.69 19.66 -20.45
C PRO A 126 -11.44 20.81 -19.78
N VAL A 127 -12.67 21.10 -20.23
CA VAL A 127 -13.55 22.11 -19.63
C VAL A 127 -14.60 21.43 -18.76
N PHE A 128 -15.22 20.39 -19.30
CA PHE A 128 -16.20 19.58 -18.59
C PHE A 128 -16.10 18.13 -19.02
N MET A 129 -15.93 17.23 -18.06
CA MET A 129 -15.78 15.79 -18.29
C MET A 129 -16.83 15.00 -17.49
N GLY A 130 -18.07 15.48 -17.45
CA GLY A 130 -19.14 14.83 -16.68
C GLY A 130 -18.89 14.75 -15.17
N GLY A 131 -17.95 15.54 -14.63
CA GLY A 131 -17.52 15.46 -13.24
C GLY A 131 -16.42 14.42 -12.97
N LYS A 132 -15.94 13.68 -13.99
CA LYS A 132 -14.92 12.63 -13.85
C LYS A 132 -13.64 13.15 -13.20
N ILE A 133 -13.09 14.28 -13.68
CA ILE A 133 -11.83 14.84 -13.16
C ILE A 133 -11.99 15.23 -11.68
N VAL A 134 -13.14 15.82 -11.30
CA VAL A 134 -13.45 16.18 -9.91
C VAL A 134 -13.48 14.93 -9.02
N ALA A 135 -14.19 13.87 -9.46
CA ALA A 135 -14.28 12.62 -8.71
C ALA A 135 -12.92 11.93 -8.59
N MET A 136 -12.12 11.87 -9.66
CA MET A 136 -10.77 11.31 -9.63
C MET A 136 -9.81 12.07 -8.69
N ASN A 137 -9.91 13.41 -8.66
CA ASN A 137 -9.12 14.21 -7.71
C ASN A 137 -9.55 13.97 -6.26
N LYS A 138 -10.85 13.79 -5.99
CA LYS A 138 -11.34 13.40 -4.67
C LYS A 138 -10.84 12.01 -4.28
N ILE A 139 -10.87 11.03 -5.20
CA ILE A 139 -10.30 9.70 -4.99
C ILE A 139 -8.83 9.79 -4.62
N ALA A 140 -8.04 10.55 -5.38
CA ALA A 140 -6.61 10.70 -5.11
C ALA A 140 -6.34 11.42 -3.77
N GLY A 141 -7.18 12.38 -3.38
CA GLY A 141 -7.15 13.00 -2.06
C GLY A 141 -7.42 11.98 -0.94
N LEU A 142 -8.53 11.26 -1.04
CA LEU A 142 -8.90 10.21 -0.08
C LEU A 142 -7.86 9.08 -0.02
N ALA A 143 -7.25 8.70 -1.15
CA ALA A 143 -6.17 7.71 -1.18
C ALA A 143 -4.91 8.20 -0.44
N SER A 144 -4.60 9.50 -0.50
CA SER A 144 -3.55 10.11 0.33
C SER A 144 -3.88 10.03 1.81
N ASP A 145 -5.11 10.39 2.19
CA ASP A 145 -5.58 10.33 3.58
C ASP A 145 -5.60 8.88 4.11
N ILE A 146 -5.97 7.89 3.27
CA ILE A 146 -5.87 6.46 3.61
C ILE A 146 -4.42 6.06 3.87
N ALA A 147 -3.48 6.51 3.03
CA ALA A 147 -2.06 6.18 3.21
C ALA A 147 -1.51 6.77 4.52
N ASP A 148 -1.98 7.95 4.93
CA ASP A 148 -1.65 8.57 6.22
C ASP A 148 -2.16 7.73 7.39
N GLN A 149 -3.41 7.25 7.33
CA GLN A 149 -3.99 6.40 8.37
C GLN A 149 -3.30 5.02 8.43
N LEU A 150 -2.97 4.43 7.30
CA LEU A 150 -2.24 3.17 7.25
C LEU A 150 -0.81 3.28 7.79
N TYR A 151 -0.16 4.43 7.59
CA TYR A 151 1.14 4.72 8.23
C TYR A 151 1.01 4.79 9.75
N ALA A 152 0.01 5.52 10.26
CA ALA A 152 -0.23 5.64 11.69
C ALA A 152 -0.58 4.28 12.34
N SER A 153 -1.44 3.48 11.68
CA SER A 153 -1.75 2.12 12.12
C SER A 153 -0.51 1.23 12.17
N GLU A 154 0.37 1.32 11.17
CA GLU A 154 1.62 0.55 11.13
C GLU A 154 2.60 1.02 12.21
N ALA A 155 2.66 2.32 12.51
CA ALA A 155 3.48 2.83 13.62
C ALA A 155 3.06 2.19 14.95
N GLN A 156 1.76 2.09 15.23
CA GLN A 156 1.24 1.40 16.41
C GLN A 156 1.58 -0.10 16.40
N ASN A 157 1.53 -0.77 15.22
CA ASN A 157 1.93 -2.17 15.09
C ASN A 157 3.41 -2.38 15.42
N VAL A 158 4.26 -1.48 14.91
CA VAL A 158 5.71 -1.52 15.16
C VAL A 158 6.02 -1.31 16.64
N VAL A 159 5.37 -0.32 17.30
CA VAL A 159 5.53 -0.09 18.75
C VAL A 159 5.13 -1.34 19.53
N TYR A 160 3.96 -1.92 19.24
CA TYR A 160 3.52 -3.16 19.87
C TYR A 160 4.51 -4.33 19.66
N ALA A 161 5.05 -4.46 18.45
CA ALA A 161 6.06 -5.49 18.16
C ALA A 161 7.38 -5.28 18.93
N VAL A 162 7.80 -4.01 19.10
CA VAL A 162 8.98 -3.66 19.92
C VAL A 162 8.72 -4.02 21.36
N ASP A 163 7.57 -3.68 21.93
CA ASP A 163 7.23 -3.99 23.31
C ASP A 163 7.22 -5.50 23.54
N GLY A 164 6.62 -6.26 22.62
CA GLY A 164 6.63 -7.73 22.69
C GLY A 164 8.03 -8.32 22.65
N ALA A 165 8.89 -7.84 21.73
CA ALA A 165 10.27 -8.30 21.64
C ALA A 165 11.11 -7.89 22.87
N TYR A 166 10.92 -6.67 23.36
CA TYR A 166 11.61 -6.15 24.54
C TYR A 166 11.31 -6.97 25.79
N TRP A 167 10.04 -7.16 26.11
CA TRP A 167 9.62 -7.94 27.28
C TRP A 167 9.97 -9.42 27.16
N THR A 168 10.05 -9.95 25.94
CA THR A 168 10.59 -11.31 25.69
C THR A 168 12.06 -11.41 26.07
N VAL A 169 12.90 -10.40 25.76
CA VAL A 169 14.31 -10.35 26.18
C VAL A 169 14.41 -10.31 27.71
N VAL A 170 13.60 -9.44 28.35
CA VAL A 170 13.58 -9.31 29.82
C VAL A 170 13.17 -10.62 30.49
N ALA A 171 12.09 -11.28 29.98
CA ALA A 171 11.65 -12.60 30.49
C ALA A 171 12.73 -13.66 30.36
N LEU A 172 13.36 -13.78 29.18
CA LEU A 172 14.40 -14.78 28.94
C LEU A 172 15.66 -14.52 29.76
N LYS A 173 16.02 -13.26 30.03
CA LYS A 173 17.11 -12.92 30.94
C LYS A 173 16.80 -13.36 32.39
N ALA A 174 15.59 -13.07 32.88
CA ALA A 174 15.16 -13.53 34.19
C ALA A 174 15.15 -15.06 34.30
N LYS A 175 14.68 -15.76 33.27
CA LYS A 175 14.73 -17.23 33.20
C LYS A 175 16.15 -17.77 33.11
N HIS A 176 17.07 -17.09 32.46
CA HIS A 176 18.49 -17.47 32.43
C HIS A 176 19.09 -17.43 33.84
N GLU A 177 18.87 -16.36 34.61
CA GLU A 177 19.35 -16.26 35.98
C GLU A 177 18.70 -17.32 36.87
N LEU A 178 17.42 -17.60 36.70
CA LEU A 178 16.71 -18.67 37.39
C LEU A 178 17.29 -20.06 37.06
N ALA A 179 17.53 -20.38 35.79
CA ALA A 179 18.11 -21.64 35.35
C ALA A 179 19.53 -21.81 35.91
N LYS A 180 20.34 -20.74 35.93
CA LYS A 180 21.68 -20.74 36.55
C LYS A 180 21.62 -21.03 38.05
N SER A 181 20.67 -20.41 38.76
CA SER A 181 20.41 -20.65 40.17
C SER A 181 20.02 -22.11 40.43
N TYR A 182 19.17 -22.68 39.56
CA TYR A 182 18.75 -24.07 39.65
C TYR A 182 19.90 -25.05 39.41
N VAL A 183 20.80 -24.81 38.45
CA VAL A 183 22.01 -25.58 38.22
C VAL A 183 22.90 -25.56 39.48
N ASN A 184 23.09 -24.40 40.11
CA ASN A 184 23.86 -24.26 41.34
C ASN A 184 23.23 -25.03 42.52
N LEU A 185 21.90 -25.04 42.65
CA LEU A 185 21.21 -25.84 43.67
C LEU A 185 21.42 -27.33 43.47
N LEU A 186 21.34 -27.81 42.25
CA LEU A 186 21.60 -29.25 41.93
C LEU A 186 23.05 -29.62 42.10
N ASP A 187 24.02 -28.75 41.77
CA ASP A 187 25.43 -29.00 41.97
C ASP A 187 25.78 -29.10 43.46
N THR A 188 25.18 -28.23 44.29
CA THR A 188 25.27 -28.30 45.75
C THR A 188 24.72 -29.64 46.26
N LEU A 189 23.51 -30.03 45.82
CA LEU A 189 22.91 -31.32 46.21
C LEU A 189 23.78 -32.51 45.78
N ARG A 190 24.34 -32.48 44.55
CA ARG A 190 25.29 -33.51 44.07
C ARG A 190 26.48 -33.64 45.00
N SER A 191 27.09 -32.51 45.43
CA SER A 191 28.22 -32.49 46.35
C SER A 191 27.85 -33.10 47.71
N ASP A 192 26.68 -32.74 48.26
CA ASP A 192 26.24 -33.23 49.55
C ASP A 192 25.90 -34.73 49.51
N VAL A 193 25.16 -35.18 48.49
CA VAL A 193 24.86 -36.61 48.27
C VAL A 193 26.15 -37.42 48.02
N GLY A 194 27.13 -36.86 47.28
CA GLY A 194 28.44 -37.50 47.08
C GLY A 194 29.17 -37.83 48.40
N LYS A 195 29.21 -36.86 49.34
CA LYS A 195 29.74 -37.03 50.66
C LYS A 195 28.98 -38.10 51.48
N MET A 196 27.68 -38.15 51.36
CA MET A 196 26.82 -39.13 52.03
C MET A 196 27.06 -40.54 51.46
N VAL A 197 27.31 -40.70 50.16
CA VAL A 197 27.71 -41.99 49.57
C VAL A 197 29.03 -42.43 50.05
N GLU A 198 30.03 -41.55 50.16
CA GLU A 198 31.38 -41.88 50.75
C GLU A 198 31.29 -42.36 52.19
N GLN A 199 30.31 -41.82 52.94
CA GLN A 199 30.07 -42.20 54.33
C GLN A 199 29.11 -43.40 54.49
N GLY A 200 28.61 -43.96 53.37
CA GLY A 200 27.68 -45.09 53.37
C GLY A 200 26.25 -44.79 53.79
N VAL A 201 25.84 -43.49 53.83
CA VAL A 201 24.52 -43.04 54.29
C VAL A 201 23.52 -42.89 53.11
N ALA A 202 24.03 -42.72 51.90
CA ALA A 202 23.23 -42.66 50.63
C ALA A 202 23.74 -43.74 49.66
N THR A 203 22.92 -44.09 48.68
CA THR A 203 23.26 -45.07 47.66
C THR A 203 23.91 -44.38 46.42
N ARG A 204 24.72 -45.17 45.69
CA ARG A 204 25.27 -44.72 44.41
C ARG A 204 24.14 -44.34 43.39
N SER A 205 22.98 -45.00 43.47
CA SER A 205 21.82 -44.71 42.64
C SER A 205 21.26 -43.31 42.92
N ASP A 206 21.26 -42.87 44.16
CA ASP A 206 20.83 -41.51 44.53
C ASP A 206 21.76 -40.46 43.92
N LEU A 207 23.08 -40.65 43.99
CA LEU A 207 24.04 -39.76 43.35
C LEU A 207 23.86 -39.70 41.84
N LEU A 208 23.75 -40.84 41.16
CA LEU A 208 23.52 -40.90 39.72
C LEU A 208 22.22 -40.20 39.31
N SER A 209 21.17 -40.31 40.13
CA SER A 209 19.89 -39.61 39.87
C SER A 209 20.03 -38.08 39.92
N VAL A 210 20.82 -37.55 40.88
CA VAL A 210 21.15 -36.12 40.95
C VAL A 210 22.01 -35.70 39.76
N GLU A 211 23.01 -36.49 39.38
CA GLU A 211 23.87 -36.20 38.22
C GLU A 211 23.09 -36.13 36.89
N VAL A 212 22.16 -37.07 36.70
CA VAL A 212 21.26 -37.04 35.51
C VAL A 212 20.42 -35.75 35.50
N LYS A 213 19.88 -35.37 36.65
CA LYS A 213 19.06 -34.14 36.77
C LYS A 213 19.91 -32.87 36.56
N LEU A 214 21.15 -32.85 37.07
CA LEU A 214 22.10 -31.75 36.84
C LEU A 214 22.47 -31.62 35.35
N ASN A 215 22.76 -32.75 34.70
CA ASN A 215 23.02 -32.72 33.25
C ASN A 215 21.84 -32.21 32.45
N GLN A 216 20.61 -32.61 32.79
CA GLN A 216 19.39 -32.07 32.17
C GLN A 216 19.26 -30.57 32.37
N ALA A 217 19.52 -30.06 33.60
CA ALA A 217 19.48 -28.65 33.94
C ALA A 217 20.51 -27.83 33.13
N ASN A 218 21.73 -28.38 32.92
CA ASN A 218 22.76 -27.75 32.07
C ASN A 218 22.32 -27.69 30.59
N VAL A 219 21.64 -28.71 30.05
CA VAL A 219 21.08 -28.70 28.71
C VAL A 219 20.01 -27.61 28.61
N ASP A 220 19.13 -27.48 29.61
CA ASP A 220 18.07 -26.50 29.62
C ASP A 220 18.63 -25.07 29.79
N LEU A 221 19.66 -24.85 30.58
CA LEU A 221 20.41 -23.60 30.69
C LEU A 221 20.97 -23.18 29.32
N THR A 222 21.60 -24.09 28.58
CA THR A 222 22.13 -23.83 27.23
C THR A 222 21.01 -23.42 26.25
N LYS A 223 19.82 -24.05 26.34
CA LYS A 223 18.67 -23.67 25.52
C LYS A 223 18.19 -22.25 25.84
N VAL A 224 18.13 -21.86 27.11
CA VAL A 224 17.74 -20.52 27.53
C VAL A 224 18.76 -19.48 27.10
N GLU A 225 20.08 -19.77 27.18
CA GLU A 225 21.13 -18.88 26.65
C GLU A 225 20.99 -18.63 25.16
N ASN A 226 20.74 -19.68 24.37
CA ASN A 226 20.49 -19.57 22.95
C ASN A 226 19.19 -18.77 22.68
N GLY A 227 18.15 -19.05 23.46
CA GLY A 227 16.87 -18.31 23.38
C GLY A 227 17.03 -16.81 23.63
N LEU A 228 17.81 -16.44 24.67
CA LEU A 228 18.13 -15.05 24.99
C LEU A 228 18.92 -14.38 23.87
N SER A 229 19.88 -15.06 23.28
CA SER A 229 20.64 -14.53 22.14
C SER A 229 19.76 -14.28 20.93
N LEU A 230 18.88 -15.24 20.60
CA LEU A 230 17.93 -15.10 19.49
C LEU A 230 16.88 -13.99 19.74
N SER A 231 16.39 -13.84 20.96
CA SER A 231 15.44 -12.76 21.30
C SER A 231 16.07 -11.37 21.18
N ARG A 232 17.34 -11.20 21.56
CA ARG A 232 18.08 -9.95 21.32
C ARG A 232 18.27 -9.65 19.84
N MET A 233 18.54 -10.68 19.01
CA MET A 233 18.61 -10.53 17.56
C MET A 233 17.24 -10.13 16.96
N ALA A 234 16.15 -10.71 17.46
CA ALA A 234 14.80 -10.36 17.05
C ALA A 234 14.46 -8.91 17.42
N LEU A 235 14.78 -8.47 18.64
CA LEU A 235 14.61 -7.08 19.06
C LEU A 235 15.43 -6.12 18.18
N ALA A 236 16.69 -6.45 17.87
CA ALA A 236 17.52 -5.66 16.98
C ALA A 236 16.88 -5.52 15.58
N GLN A 237 16.35 -6.61 15.04
CA GLN A 237 15.67 -6.62 13.74
C GLN A 237 14.41 -5.72 13.74
N VAL A 238 13.56 -5.83 14.78
CA VAL A 238 12.36 -4.99 14.90
C VAL A 238 12.72 -3.50 15.05
N CYS A 239 13.80 -3.20 15.80
CA CYS A 239 14.36 -1.85 15.92
C CYS A 239 15.04 -1.34 14.63
N GLY A 240 15.14 -2.17 13.57
CA GLY A 240 15.79 -1.82 12.31
C GLY A 240 17.30 -1.74 12.38
N LEU A 241 17.90 -2.39 13.38
CA LEU A 241 19.35 -2.50 13.58
C LEU A 241 19.89 -3.78 12.92
N PRO A 242 21.21 -3.85 12.64
CA PRO A 242 21.84 -5.09 12.20
C PRO A 242 21.58 -6.23 13.22
N VAL A 243 21.23 -7.42 12.74
CA VAL A 243 20.86 -8.58 13.57
C VAL A 243 22.00 -8.98 14.54
N ASN A 244 23.25 -8.72 14.18
CA ASN A 244 24.42 -9.00 15.00
C ASN A 244 24.71 -7.92 16.07
N SER A 245 23.84 -6.91 16.20
CA SER A 245 24.01 -5.89 17.24
C SER A 245 23.85 -6.51 18.62
N GLN A 246 24.86 -6.31 19.47
CA GLN A 246 24.77 -6.74 20.88
C GLN A 246 23.89 -5.74 21.64
N MET A 247 22.58 -6.00 21.66
CA MET A 247 21.64 -5.20 22.44
C MET A 247 21.53 -5.73 23.86
N GLN A 248 21.67 -4.82 24.83
CA GLN A 248 21.30 -5.05 26.22
C GLN A 248 20.19 -4.07 26.55
N VAL A 249 19.15 -4.53 27.23
CA VAL A 249 18.03 -3.70 27.64
C VAL A 249 18.15 -3.33 29.12
N GLU A 250 17.61 -2.17 29.47
CA GLU A 250 17.78 -1.60 30.83
C GLU A 250 17.15 -2.48 31.89
N ASP A 251 15.98 -3.04 31.62
CA ASP A 251 15.19 -3.82 32.56
C ASP A 251 15.62 -5.30 32.68
N GLU A 252 16.78 -5.70 32.09
CA GLU A 252 17.30 -7.06 32.18
C GLU A 252 17.65 -7.50 33.64
N GLY A 253 17.72 -6.55 34.58
CA GLY A 253 18.07 -6.82 35.99
C GLY A 253 16.93 -6.66 36.98
N SER A 254 15.84 -5.96 36.60
CA SER A 254 14.72 -5.68 37.50
C SER A 254 13.40 -5.75 36.73
N LEU A 255 12.65 -6.81 36.96
CA LEU A 255 11.25 -6.92 36.52
C LEU A 255 10.37 -6.11 37.50
N GLU A 256 10.49 -4.77 37.54
CA GLU A 256 9.57 -3.92 38.29
C GLU A 256 8.39 -3.53 37.40
N ILE A 257 7.30 -4.26 37.51
CA ILE A 257 6.04 -3.99 36.84
C ILE A 257 4.98 -3.84 37.94
N ASP A 258 4.17 -2.78 37.86
CA ASP A 258 2.97 -2.66 38.69
C ASP A 258 1.82 -3.43 38.01
N PRO A 259 1.41 -4.60 38.55
CA PRO A 259 0.39 -5.44 37.95
C PRO A 259 -1.03 -4.96 38.22
N HIS A 260 -1.23 -3.85 38.95
CA HIS A 260 -2.54 -3.43 39.43
C HIS A 260 -3.18 -2.29 38.61
N ALA A 261 -2.90 -2.24 37.28
CA ALA A 261 -3.61 -1.32 36.41
C ALA A 261 -5.13 -1.58 36.46
N GLU A 262 -5.91 -0.57 36.80
CA GLU A 262 -7.38 -0.67 36.80
C GLU A 262 -7.91 -0.84 35.39
N ILE A 263 -8.42 -2.03 35.08
CA ILE A 263 -9.07 -2.32 33.81
C ILE A 263 -10.53 -1.90 33.92
N ALA A 264 -10.96 -0.97 33.06
CA ALA A 264 -12.33 -0.50 33.05
C ALA A 264 -13.30 -1.64 32.64
N ASN A 265 -14.45 -1.67 33.31
CA ASN A 265 -15.49 -2.66 33.04
C ASN A 265 -16.26 -2.41 31.73
N SER A 266 -16.16 -1.20 31.15
CA SER A 266 -16.79 -0.82 29.90
C SER A 266 -16.00 0.29 29.21
N TYR A 267 -16.01 0.28 27.89
CA TYR A 267 -15.33 1.26 27.04
C TYR A 267 -16.36 1.98 26.16
N ASP A 268 -16.13 3.28 25.91
CA ASP A 268 -16.89 4.03 24.91
C ASP A 268 -16.46 3.59 23.52
N MET A 269 -17.28 2.76 22.87
CA MET A 269 -16.96 2.19 21.55
C MET A 269 -16.90 3.23 20.44
N GLU A 270 -17.69 4.33 20.52
CA GLU A 270 -17.62 5.41 19.53
C GLU A 270 -16.26 6.15 19.61
N ALA A 271 -15.74 6.36 20.81
CA ALA A 271 -14.41 6.92 21.00
C ALA A 271 -13.32 5.96 20.48
N VAL A 272 -13.48 4.64 20.67
CA VAL A 272 -12.58 3.62 20.12
C VAL A 272 -12.60 3.63 18.58
N TYR A 273 -13.79 3.67 17.96
CA TYR A 273 -13.87 3.72 16.48
C TYR A 273 -13.21 4.98 15.91
N ALA A 274 -13.34 6.12 16.61
CA ALA A 274 -12.74 7.37 16.18
C ALA A 274 -11.21 7.39 16.32
N SER A 275 -10.64 6.70 17.31
CA SER A 275 -9.20 6.66 17.58
C SER A 275 -8.46 5.60 16.71
N ARG A 276 -9.17 4.62 16.17
CA ARG A 276 -8.58 3.54 15.38
C ARG A 276 -8.32 3.97 13.94
N HIS A 277 -7.04 4.03 13.59
CA HIS A 277 -6.57 4.41 12.25
C HIS A 277 -7.01 3.42 11.16
N ASP A 278 -7.07 2.12 11.44
CA ASP A 278 -7.50 1.09 10.50
C ASP A 278 -8.99 1.24 10.13
N LEU A 279 -9.87 1.52 11.10
CA LEU A 279 -11.29 1.81 10.86
C LEU A 279 -11.48 3.11 10.09
N THR A 280 -10.70 4.14 10.42
CA THR A 280 -10.71 5.42 9.70
C THR A 280 -10.30 5.21 8.24
N ALA A 281 -9.23 4.44 7.97
CA ALA A 281 -8.80 4.09 6.61
C ALA A 281 -9.90 3.35 5.84
N LEU A 282 -10.57 2.40 6.47
CA LEU A 282 -11.67 1.65 5.87
C LEU A 282 -12.89 2.53 5.57
N GLY A 283 -13.22 3.47 6.46
CA GLY A 283 -14.26 4.47 6.24
C GLY A 283 -13.94 5.40 5.05
N LEU A 284 -12.68 5.82 4.91
CA LEU A 284 -12.21 6.58 3.75
C LEU A 284 -12.27 5.74 2.46
N ALA A 285 -11.96 4.45 2.52
CA ALA A 285 -12.11 3.53 1.37
C ALA A 285 -13.57 3.44 0.90
N GLY A 286 -14.54 3.45 1.81
CA GLY A 286 -15.96 3.57 1.47
C GLY A 286 -16.27 4.85 0.69
N LYS A 287 -15.71 6.00 1.09
CA LYS A 287 -15.84 7.26 0.36
C LYS A 287 -15.17 7.22 -1.02
N VAL A 288 -14.05 6.48 -1.17
CA VAL A 288 -13.43 6.23 -2.48
C VAL A 288 -14.41 5.49 -3.39
N ALA A 289 -15.02 4.41 -2.91
CA ALA A 289 -15.99 3.63 -3.69
C ALA A 289 -17.21 4.46 -4.12
N GLU A 290 -17.67 5.42 -3.29
CA GLU A 290 -18.70 6.38 -3.67
C GLU A 290 -18.24 7.32 -4.80
N GLN A 291 -16.99 7.79 -4.77
CA GLN A 291 -16.44 8.61 -5.85
C GLN A 291 -16.19 7.80 -7.13
N GLU A 292 -15.84 6.53 -7.04
CA GLU A 292 -15.76 5.61 -8.20
C GLU A 292 -17.13 5.47 -8.89
N ALA A 293 -18.21 5.41 -8.13
CA ALA A 293 -19.56 5.46 -8.69
C ALA A 293 -19.84 6.80 -9.42
N ASN A 294 -19.32 7.92 -8.93
CA ASN A 294 -19.41 9.22 -9.62
C ASN A 294 -18.58 9.22 -10.92
N VAL A 295 -17.39 8.59 -10.94
CA VAL A 295 -16.60 8.39 -12.17
C VAL A 295 -17.37 7.56 -13.19
N ALA A 296 -17.99 6.46 -12.76
CA ALA A 296 -18.81 5.62 -13.63
C ALA A 296 -20.03 6.39 -14.16
N ARG A 297 -20.67 7.24 -13.33
CA ARG A 297 -21.78 8.10 -13.76
C ARG A 297 -21.33 9.12 -14.83
N ALA A 298 -20.11 9.64 -14.72
CA ALA A 298 -19.57 10.60 -15.67
C ALA A 298 -19.49 10.05 -17.10
N ALA A 299 -19.37 8.72 -17.27
CA ALA A 299 -19.40 8.07 -18.59
C ALA A 299 -20.75 8.21 -19.34
N MET A 300 -21.81 8.65 -18.65
CA MET A 300 -23.14 8.92 -19.24
C MET A 300 -23.36 10.40 -19.56
N LEU A 301 -22.43 11.28 -19.19
CA LEU A 301 -22.56 12.75 -19.32
C LEU A 301 -21.70 13.26 -20.47
N PRO A 302 -22.05 14.43 -21.04
CA PRO A 302 -21.23 15.05 -22.07
C PRO A 302 -19.83 15.35 -21.61
N ASN A 303 -18.87 15.29 -22.56
CA ASN A 303 -17.50 15.74 -22.36
C ASN A 303 -17.24 16.94 -23.28
N VAL A 304 -16.65 17.99 -22.75
CA VAL A 304 -16.29 19.21 -23.46
C VAL A 304 -14.82 19.52 -23.24
N ALA A 305 -14.08 19.70 -24.33
CA ALA A 305 -12.68 20.10 -24.28
C ALA A 305 -12.42 21.22 -25.29
N LEU A 306 -11.54 22.15 -24.93
CA LEU A 306 -10.91 23.08 -25.87
C LEU A 306 -9.71 22.42 -26.49
N ILE A 307 -9.58 22.53 -27.81
CA ILE A 307 -8.44 22.00 -28.55
C ILE A 307 -7.81 23.14 -29.32
N GLY A 308 -6.50 23.29 -29.20
CA GLY A 308 -5.66 24.11 -30.05
C GLY A 308 -4.62 23.24 -30.72
N ALA A 309 -4.37 23.48 -32.01
CA ALA A 309 -3.32 22.77 -32.70
C ALA A 309 -2.56 23.71 -33.65
N TYR A 310 -1.24 23.58 -33.70
CA TYR A 310 -0.40 24.09 -34.75
C TYR A 310 0.15 22.91 -35.53
N SER A 311 -0.36 22.71 -36.75
CA SER A 311 0.06 21.63 -37.64
C SER A 311 0.94 22.19 -38.74
N PHE A 312 2.04 21.52 -39.04
CA PHE A 312 2.96 21.88 -40.13
C PHE A 312 3.35 20.66 -40.93
N SER A 313 3.64 20.89 -42.22
CA SER A 313 4.07 19.82 -43.09
C SER A 313 5.00 20.32 -44.23
N ASN A 314 5.73 19.39 -44.84
CA ASN A 314 6.49 19.57 -46.07
C ASN A 314 6.29 18.30 -46.94
N PRO A 315 5.64 18.38 -48.12
CA PRO A 315 5.02 19.55 -48.73
C PRO A 315 3.91 20.16 -47.86
N ASN A 316 3.71 21.49 -47.97
CA ASN A 316 2.67 22.20 -47.23
C ASN A 316 1.28 21.87 -47.76
N MET A 317 0.49 21.16 -46.96
CA MET A 317 -0.87 20.76 -47.30
C MET A 317 -1.88 21.96 -47.35
N PHE A 318 -1.54 23.07 -46.71
CA PHE A 318 -2.40 24.26 -46.64
C PHE A 318 -2.14 25.27 -47.76
N ASP A 319 -1.02 25.10 -48.52
CA ASP A 319 -0.65 26.00 -49.61
C ASP A 319 -0.26 25.19 -50.90
N GLY A 320 -1.21 24.43 -51.42
CA GLY A 320 -1.05 23.71 -52.68
C GLY A 320 0.13 22.76 -52.78
N PHE A 321 0.46 22.08 -51.69
CA PHE A 321 1.56 21.12 -51.61
C PHE A 321 2.94 21.66 -52.01
N LYS A 322 3.17 22.96 -51.80
CA LYS A 322 4.50 23.55 -52.01
C LYS A 322 5.55 22.91 -51.15
N LYS A 323 6.72 22.58 -51.72
CA LYS A 323 7.84 21.95 -51.04
C LYS A 323 8.55 22.92 -50.09
N ARG A 324 7.89 23.28 -49.02
CA ARG A 324 8.42 24.08 -47.91
C ARG A 324 7.75 23.67 -46.60
N PHE A 325 8.48 23.81 -45.51
CA PHE A 325 7.85 23.70 -44.17
C PHE A 325 7.04 24.94 -43.90
N ASP A 326 5.76 24.75 -43.69
CA ASP A 326 4.83 25.79 -43.30
C ASP A 326 3.66 25.17 -42.58
N GLY A 327 2.91 25.91 -41.79
CA GLY A 327 1.82 25.39 -40.99
C GLY A 327 0.70 26.38 -40.72
N ALA A 328 -0.33 25.85 -40.11
CA ALA A 328 -1.50 26.63 -39.69
C ALA A 328 -1.89 26.27 -38.26
N PHE A 329 -2.41 27.23 -37.53
CA PHE A 329 -3.02 26.95 -36.23
C PHE A 329 -4.54 26.81 -36.39
N SER A 330 -5.11 25.97 -35.53
CA SER A 330 -6.56 25.80 -35.40
C SER A 330 -6.94 25.79 -33.92
N VAL A 331 -8.10 26.37 -33.62
CA VAL A 331 -8.67 26.32 -32.28
C VAL A 331 -10.13 25.91 -32.40
N GLY A 332 -10.55 25.00 -31.55
CA GLY A 332 -11.91 24.47 -31.57
C GLY A 332 -12.40 23.99 -30.22
N VAL A 333 -13.66 23.67 -30.16
CA VAL A 333 -14.34 23.02 -29.04
C VAL A 333 -14.75 21.64 -29.49
N MET A 334 -14.30 20.60 -28.76
CA MET A 334 -14.78 19.25 -28.99
C MET A 334 -15.84 18.91 -27.94
N VAL A 335 -17.01 18.49 -28.40
CA VAL A 335 -18.11 18.02 -27.55
C VAL A 335 -18.40 16.57 -27.92
N THR A 336 -18.31 15.68 -26.95
CA THR A 336 -18.64 14.25 -27.10
C THR A 336 -19.80 13.92 -26.18
N ILE A 337 -20.91 13.46 -26.74
CA ILE A 337 -22.12 13.09 -25.99
C ILE A 337 -22.40 11.61 -26.24
N PRO A 338 -22.31 10.74 -25.20
CA PRO A 338 -22.66 9.34 -25.34
C PRO A 338 -24.20 9.21 -25.48
N ILE A 339 -24.67 8.82 -26.66
CA ILE A 339 -26.12 8.72 -26.93
C ILE A 339 -26.63 7.32 -26.58
N TRP A 340 -25.99 6.27 -27.08
CA TRP A 340 -26.48 4.91 -26.90
C TRP A 340 -25.36 3.88 -26.77
N HIS A 341 -25.38 3.12 -25.67
CA HIS A 341 -24.38 2.07 -25.37
C HIS A 341 -25.05 0.81 -24.82
N TRP A 342 -26.26 0.49 -25.26
CA TRP A 342 -27.02 -0.70 -24.86
C TRP A 342 -27.10 -0.90 -23.33
N GLY A 343 -27.18 0.19 -22.59
CA GLY A 343 -27.23 0.17 -21.12
C GLY A 343 -25.90 -0.10 -20.41
N GLY A 344 -24.79 -0.31 -21.14
CA GLY A 344 -23.50 -0.65 -20.56
C GLY A 344 -23.01 0.36 -19.50
N ASN A 345 -23.08 1.67 -19.81
CA ASN A 345 -22.70 2.73 -18.86
C ASN A 345 -23.61 2.77 -17.63
N TYR A 346 -24.91 2.54 -17.80
CA TYR A 346 -25.88 2.50 -16.70
C TYR A 346 -25.62 1.33 -15.75
N TYR A 347 -25.41 0.13 -16.30
CA TYR A 347 -25.11 -1.05 -15.48
C TYR A 347 -23.73 -0.94 -14.82
N GLY A 348 -22.74 -0.33 -15.49
CA GLY A 348 -21.44 0.00 -14.90
C GLY A 348 -21.57 0.93 -13.68
N TYR A 349 -22.40 1.98 -13.79
CA TYR A 349 -22.72 2.84 -12.65
C TYR A 349 -23.41 2.07 -11.51
N LYS A 350 -24.41 1.21 -11.83
CA LYS A 350 -25.10 0.40 -10.83
C LYS A 350 -24.14 -0.56 -10.12
N ALA A 351 -23.23 -1.19 -10.85
CA ALA A 351 -22.21 -2.08 -10.29
C ALA A 351 -21.27 -1.30 -9.32
N SER A 352 -20.78 -0.13 -9.74
CA SER A 352 -19.95 0.72 -8.87
C SER A 352 -20.70 1.20 -7.64
N ARG A 353 -21.99 1.50 -7.76
CA ARG A 353 -22.81 1.86 -6.59
C ARG A 353 -23.01 0.69 -5.64
N SER A 354 -23.19 -0.53 -6.16
CA SER A 354 -23.24 -1.74 -5.33
C SER A 354 -21.92 -1.97 -4.61
N ASN A 355 -20.79 -1.68 -5.26
CA ASN A 355 -19.46 -1.77 -4.62
C ASN A 355 -19.32 -0.79 -3.45
N ALA A 356 -19.90 0.42 -3.55
CA ALA A 356 -19.95 1.35 -2.42
C ALA A 356 -20.74 0.78 -1.22
N VAL A 357 -21.87 0.10 -1.48
CA VAL A 357 -22.63 -0.60 -0.43
C VAL A 357 -21.81 -1.73 0.19
N VAL A 358 -21.09 -2.51 -0.63
CA VAL A 358 -20.16 -3.56 -0.12
C VAL A 358 -19.14 -2.96 0.83
N SER A 359 -18.52 -1.84 0.47
CA SER A 359 -17.54 -1.16 1.33
C SER A 359 -18.14 -0.66 2.65
N GLN A 360 -19.39 -0.19 2.65
CA GLN A 360 -20.10 0.19 3.87
C GLN A 360 -20.37 -1.01 4.78
N LEU A 361 -20.80 -2.14 4.21
CA LEU A 361 -21.00 -3.39 4.96
C LEU A 361 -19.69 -3.94 5.53
N GLN A 362 -18.59 -3.82 4.80
CA GLN A 362 -17.25 -4.17 5.29
C GLN A 362 -16.84 -3.33 6.49
N LEU A 363 -17.14 -2.03 6.48
CA LEU A 363 -16.89 -1.16 7.63
C LEU A 363 -17.74 -1.56 8.84
N GLN A 364 -19.02 -1.88 8.65
CA GLN A 364 -19.88 -2.37 9.74
C GLN A 364 -19.34 -3.67 10.35
N ASN A 365 -19.02 -4.65 9.50
CA ASN A 365 -18.43 -5.90 9.96
C ASN A 365 -17.09 -5.68 10.70
N ALA A 366 -16.24 -4.74 10.22
CA ALA A 366 -15.00 -4.40 10.91
C ALA A 366 -15.24 -3.79 12.30
N ARG A 367 -16.29 -2.97 12.48
CA ARG A 367 -16.69 -2.45 13.80
C ARG A 367 -17.11 -3.57 14.74
N GLU A 368 -17.96 -4.49 14.30
CA GLU A 368 -18.36 -5.66 15.09
C GLU A 368 -17.16 -6.53 15.49
N MET A 369 -16.17 -6.69 14.59
CA MET A 369 -14.93 -7.39 14.93
C MET A 369 -14.11 -6.62 15.98
N VAL A 370 -14.10 -5.29 15.94
CA VAL A 370 -13.42 -4.45 16.95
C VAL A 370 -14.11 -4.56 18.30
N ASP A 371 -15.45 -4.60 18.36
CA ASP A 371 -16.20 -4.83 19.60
C ASP A 371 -15.79 -6.14 20.27
N LEU A 372 -15.67 -7.19 19.46
CA LEU A 372 -15.21 -8.49 19.94
C LEU A 372 -13.75 -8.43 20.39
N GLN A 373 -12.85 -7.76 19.64
CA GLN A 373 -11.45 -7.61 20.01
C GLN A 373 -11.25 -6.86 21.32
N VAL A 374 -11.99 -5.75 21.54
CA VAL A 374 -11.94 -4.98 22.77
C VAL A 374 -12.38 -5.84 23.94
N SER A 375 -13.50 -6.56 23.80
CA SER A 375 -14.00 -7.46 24.84
C SER A 375 -12.99 -8.56 25.16
N GLN A 376 -12.41 -9.21 24.16
CA GLN A 376 -11.39 -10.24 24.34
C GLN A 376 -10.13 -9.69 25.01
N ALA A 377 -9.66 -8.51 24.60
CA ALA A 377 -8.49 -7.87 25.19
C ALA A 377 -8.74 -7.52 26.67
N ALA A 378 -9.92 -6.98 27.02
CA ALA A 378 -10.29 -6.68 28.38
C ALA A 378 -10.37 -7.93 29.27
N PHE A 379 -11.01 -9.00 28.80
CA PHE A 379 -11.07 -10.27 29.53
C PHE A 379 -9.67 -10.88 29.72
N LYS A 380 -8.82 -10.84 28.67
CA LYS A 380 -7.46 -11.38 28.76
C LYS A 380 -6.60 -10.58 29.75
N ALA A 381 -6.74 -9.27 29.77
CA ALA A 381 -6.04 -8.43 30.72
C ALA A 381 -6.50 -8.69 32.18
N GLN A 382 -7.80 -8.89 32.43
CA GLN A 382 -8.29 -9.31 33.75
C GLN A 382 -7.82 -10.70 34.16
N GLU A 383 -7.79 -11.65 33.21
CA GLU A 383 -7.29 -13.01 33.41
C GLU A 383 -5.80 -12.99 33.79
N SER A 384 -4.99 -12.19 33.07
CA SER A 384 -3.54 -12.12 33.31
C SER A 384 -3.21 -11.60 34.73
N ILE A 385 -3.93 -10.59 35.25
CA ILE A 385 -3.77 -10.10 36.62
C ILE A 385 -4.08 -11.20 37.64
N LYS A 386 -5.24 -11.86 37.50
CA LYS A 386 -5.62 -12.97 38.41
C LYS A 386 -4.62 -14.12 38.35
N THR A 387 -4.13 -14.45 37.18
CA THR A 387 -3.11 -15.49 36.98
C THR A 387 -1.81 -15.10 37.66
N TYR A 388 -1.39 -13.84 37.56
CA TYR A 388 -0.21 -13.32 38.24
C TYR A 388 -0.33 -13.46 39.77
N ASP A 389 -1.46 -13.07 40.37
CA ASP A 389 -1.70 -13.19 41.81
C ASP A 389 -1.61 -14.67 42.28
N MET A 390 -2.23 -15.57 41.49
CA MET A 390 -2.16 -17.02 41.79
C MET A 390 -0.74 -17.58 41.67
N THR A 391 0.04 -17.15 40.67
CA THR A 391 1.45 -17.59 40.52
C THR A 391 2.33 -17.03 41.63
N CYS A 392 2.07 -15.84 42.15
CA CYS A 392 2.77 -15.30 43.31
C CYS A 392 2.52 -16.16 44.56
N ALA A 393 1.26 -16.48 44.85
CA ALA A 393 0.90 -17.34 45.97
C ALA A 393 1.45 -18.76 45.82
N ASN A 394 1.49 -19.30 44.58
CA ASN A 394 2.05 -20.61 44.30
C ASN A 394 3.59 -20.64 44.53
N LEU A 395 4.30 -19.59 44.10
CA LEU A 395 5.74 -19.47 44.33
C LEU A 395 6.07 -19.43 45.84
N GLU A 396 5.33 -18.65 46.66
CA GLU A 396 5.52 -18.59 48.09
C GLU A 396 5.43 -20.00 48.72
N LYS A 397 4.45 -20.81 48.29
CA LYS A 397 4.31 -22.19 48.78
C LYS A 397 5.42 -23.10 48.27
N ALA A 398 5.88 -22.95 47.05
CA ALA A 398 6.99 -23.71 46.47
C ALA A 398 8.34 -23.39 47.15
N GLU A 399 8.57 -22.12 47.51
CA GLU A 399 9.75 -21.68 48.27
C GLU A 399 9.77 -22.29 49.66
N GLU A 400 8.65 -22.28 50.39
CA GLU A 400 8.54 -22.88 51.71
C GLU A 400 8.71 -24.42 51.66
N ASN A 401 8.13 -25.08 50.63
CA ASN A 401 8.32 -26.51 50.39
C ASN A 401 9.79 -26.85 50.12
N LEU A 402 10.49 -26.06 49.29
CA LEU A 402 11.91 -26.24 49.04
C LEU A 402 12.75 -26.05 50.30
N ARG A 403 12.44 -25.02 51.10
CA ARG A 403 13.09 -24.76 52.38
C ARG A 403 12.94 -25.94 53.33
N SER A 404 11.71 -26.45 53.48
CA SER A 404 11.37 -27.57 54.34
C SER A 404 12.05 -28.88 53.88
N ALA A 405 12.01 -29.16 52.54
CA ALA A 405 12.65 -30.33 51.97
C ALA A 405 14.19 -30.31 52.15
N THR A 406 14.81 -29.13 51.98
CA THR A 406 16.26 -28.95 52.14
C THR A 406 16.67 -29.12 53.61
N LEU A 407 15.87 -28.60 54.56
CA LEU A 407 16.13 -28.80 55.98
C LEU A 407 15.96 -30.28 56.38
N GLY A 408 14.83 -30.90 55.99
CA GLY A 408 14.56 -32.32 56.27
C GLY A 408 15.66 -33.27 55.68
N PHE A 409 16.21 -32.92 54.53
CA PHE A 409 17.32 -33.64 53.93
C PHE A 409 18.60 -33.51 54.81
N ARG A 410 18.92 -32.33 55.27
CA ARG A 410 20.06 -32.11 56.17
C ARG A 410 19.94 -32.85 57.53
N GLU A 411 18.72 -32.95 58.01
CA GLU A 411 18.39 -33.68 59.26
C GLU A 411 18.22 -35.20 59.01
N GLY A 412 18.33 -35.68 57.76
CA GLY A 412 18.25 -37.11 57.42
C GLY A 412 16.84 -37.71 57.39
N VAL A 413 15.78 -36.86 57.41
CA VAL A 413 14.38 -37.32 57.40
C VAL A 413 13.75 -37.26 55.99
N MET A 414 14.41 -36.64 55.02
CA MET A 414 14.01 -36.57 53.60
C MET A 414 15.10 -37.13 52.70
N THR A 415 14.69 -37.65 51.53
CA THR A 415 15.58 -38.22 50.52
C THR A 415 16.11 -37.17 49.54
N PRO A 416 17.20 -37.41 48.82
CA PRO A 416 17.64 -36.55 47.72
C PRO A 416 16.55 -36.35 46.64
N THR A 417 15.72 -37.36 46.43
CA THR A 417 14.59 -37.30 45.46
C THR A 417 13.52 -36.31 45.89
N ASP A 418 13.22 -36.22 47.21
CA ASP A 418 12.27 -35.25 47.77
C ASP A 418 12.77 -33.83 47.55
N VAL A 419 14.07 -33.58 47.78
CA VAL A 419 14.67 -32.25 47.49
C VAL A 419 14.64 -31.91 46.03
N MET A 420 15.01 -32.83 45.12
CA MET A 420 14.95 -32.62 43.68
C MET A 420 13.52 -32.31 43.21
N THR A 421 12.52 -32.98 43.80
CA THR A 421 11.09 -32.72 43.51
C THR A 421 10.71 -31.31 43.95
N ALA A 422 11.07 -30.88 45.15
CA ALA A 422 10.82 -29.54 45.66
C ALA A 422 11.55 -28.44 44.83
N GLN A 423 12.83 -28.71 44.46
CA GLN A 423 13.59 -27.80 43.59
C GLN A 423 12.96 -27.67 42.21
N THR A 424 12.43 -28.76 41.63
CA THR A 424 11.73 -28.73 40.34
C THR A 424 10.40 -27.94 40.43
N ALA A 425 9.65 -28.13 41.52
CA ALA A 425 8.42 -27.39 41.79
C ALA A 425 8.70 -25.87 41.95
N TRP A 426 9.74 -25.51 42.66
CA TRP A 426 10.18 -24.11 42.82
C TRP A 426 10.62 -23.51 41.49
N LEU A 427 11.42 -24.21 40.68
CA LEU A 427 11.82 -23.74 39.36
C LEU A 427 10.60 -23.44 38.47
N LYS A 428 9.65 -24.39 38.46
CA LYS A 428 8.41 -24.24 37.67
C LYS A 428 7.57 -23.04 38.14
N ALA A 429 7.32 -22.92 39.44
CA ALA A 429 6.56 -21.82 40.01
C ALA A 429 7.18 -20.45 39.75
N ASN A 430 8.51 -20.36 39.82
CA ASN A 430 9.26 -19.14 39.54
C ASN A 430 9.20 -18.77 38.05
N SER A 431 9.35 -19.76 37.17
CA SER A 431 9.19 -19.55 35.71
C SER A 431 7.77 -19.08 35.35
N GLU A 432 6.73 -19.70 35.93
CA GLU A 432 5.34 -19.32 35.75
C GLU A 432 5.04 -17.89 36.22
N LYS A 433 5.63 -17.46 37.34
CA LYS A 433 5.51 -16.07 37.82
C LYS A 433 6.18 -15.09 36.89
N ILE A 434 7.39 -15.42 36.34
CA ILE A 434 8.06 -14.55 35.34
C ILE A 434 7.17 -14.40 34.10
N ASP A 435 6.62 -15.50 33.59
CA ASP A 435 5.74 -15.48 32.43
C ASP A 435 4.47 -14.66 32.70
N ALA A 436 3.80 -14.93 33.82
CA ALA A 436 2.57 -14.21 34.19
C ALA A 436 2.80 -12.70 34.36
N LYS A 437 3.95 -12.29 34.91
CA LYS A 437 4.32 -10.90 35.08
C LYS A 437 4.49 -10.18 33.72
N VAL A 438 5.16 -10.82 32.76
CA VAL A 438 5.31 -10.27 31.41
C VAL A 438 3.98 -10.30 30.66
N ASP A 439 3.16 -11.33 30.83
CA ASP A 439 1.84 -11.42 30.23
C ASP A 439 0.90 -10.26 30.66
N VAL A 440 0.94 -9.84 31.95
CA VAL A 440 0.20 -8.66 32.41
C VAL A 440 0.59 -7.42 31.61
N GLN A 441 1.90 -7.18 31.45
CA GLN A 441 2.41 -6.03 30.71
C GLN A 441 2.02 -6.07 29.23
N LEU A 442 2.15 -7.24 28.59
CA LEU A 442 1.78 -7.39 27.18
C LEU A 442 0.28 -7.28 26.94
N CYS A 443 -0.56 -7.76 27.87
CA CYS A 443 -2.00 -7.62 27.80
C CYS A 443 -2.43 -6.17 27.94
N ASP A 444 -1.79 -5.37 28.79
CA ASP A 444 -2.06 -3.94 28.95
C ASP A 444 -1.70 -3.15 27.67
N VAL A 445 -0.51 -3.39 27.12
CA VAL A 445 -0.09 -2.79 25.84
C VAL A 445 -1.03 -3.20 24.70
N TYR A 446 -1.45 -4.47 24.67
CA TYR A 446 -2.41 -4.95 23.66
C TYR A 446 -3.77 -4.28 23.79
N LEU A 447 -4.28 -4.17 25.01
CA LEU A 447 -5.54 -3.46 25.28
C LEU A 447 -5.46 -1.99 24.85
N SER A 448 -4.37 -1.30 25.19
CA SER A 448 -4.12 0.08 24.75
C SER A 448 -4.10 0.20 23.23
N LYS A 449 -3.47 -0.75 22.52
CA LYS A 449 -3.46 -0.81 21.06
C LYS A 449 -4.86 -1.01 20.49
N VAL A 450 -5.63 -1.96 21.02
CA VAL A 450 -6.98 -2.28 20.52
C VAL A 450 -7.94 -1.11 20.75
N LEU A 451 -7.75 -0.35 21.84
CA LEU A 451 -8.48 0.87 22.14
C LEU A 451 -8.03 2.07 21.27
N GLY A 452 -6.98 1.93 20.45
CA GLY A 452 -6.43 3.01 19.65
C GLY A 452 -5.70 4.11 20.46
N ARG A 453 -5.25 3.77 21.68
CA ARG A 453 -4.59 4.70 22.62
C ARG A 453 -3.09 4.47 22.74
N LEU A 454 -2.52 3.59 21.93
CA LEU A 454 -1.08 3.32 21.94
C LEU A 454 -0.35 4.48 21.28
N ASP A 455 0.32 5.30 22.10
CA ASP A 455 1.16 6.41 21.64
C ASP A 455 2.47 5.90 21.01
N TYR A 456 2.96 6.64 19.99
CA TYR A 456 4.17 6.29 19.23
C TYR A 456 5.05 7.50 18.92
#